data_49d72d37da38337295925fb530d704e3
#
_entry.id   49d72d37da38337295925fb530d704e3
#
_cell.length_a   1.000
_cell.length_b   1.000
_cell.length_c   1.000
_cell.angle_alpha   90.00
_cell.angle_beta   90.00
_cell.angle_gamma   90.00
#
_symmetry.space_group_name_H-M   'P 1'
#
loop_
_entity.id
_entity.type
_entity.pdbx_description
1 polymer ?
#
loop_
_entity_poly.entity_id
_entity_poly.type
_entity_poly.pdbx_seq_one_letter_code
_entity_poly.pdbx_strand_id
1 'polypeptide(L)'
;MARKPKKTISVLIVDDQPLQRDGFRMVLESQPDLEVIGQAGDGAQALAIVRRTLTDVVLMDIRMPRVNGLVAAKRISTDAQVAALGLAPRIVLVTALDLDDHIPAAAAAGVHDILYKDAAPETLLEAIRSAAASNGSD
;
A
#
# COMPACT_ATOMS: atom_id res chain seq x y z
N MET A 1 12.09 23.44 -18.95
CA MET A 1 12.39 22.14 -19.38
C MET A 1 11.27 21.19 -19.01
N ALA A 2 11.05 20.33 -19.86
CA ALA A 2 9.96 19.40 -19.62
C ALA A 2 10.27 18.54 -18.41
N ARG A 3 9.31 18.44 -17.57
CA ARG A 3 9.41 17.57 -16.48
C ARG A 3 9.37 16.15 -16.94
N LYS A 4 10.24 15.38 -16.42
CA LYS A 4 10.22 13.97 -16.78
C LYS A 4 8.94 13.33 -16.27
N PRO A 5 8.34 12.46 -17.04
CA PRO A 5 7.21 11.70 -16.55
C PRO A 5 7.66 10.84 -15.38
N LYS A 6 6.73 10.52 -14.53
CA LYS A 6 7.01 9.64 -13.44
C LYS A 6 7.43 8.28 -13.97
N LYS A 7 8.58 7.84 -13.55
CA LYS A 7 9.13 6.58 -14.04
C LYS A 7 8.71 5.39 -13.24
N THR A 8 8.61 5.56 -11.93
CA THR A 8 8.37 4.43 -11.06
C THR A 8 7.23 4.72 -10.11
N ILE A 9 6.59 3.65 -9.71
CA ILE A 9 5.55 3.68 -8.69
C ILE A 9 6.23 3.35 -7.36
N SER A 10 6.11 4.24 -6.40
CA SER A 10 6.71 4.08 -5.08
C SER A 10 5.79 3.27 -4.19
N VAL A 11 6.26 2.14 -3.69
CA VAL A 11 5.44 1.24 -2.88
C VAL A 11 6.05 1.07 -1.50
N LEU A 12 5.23 1.20 -0.47
CA LEU A 12 5.59 0.87 0.90
C LEU A 12 4.97 -0.47 1.24
N ILE A 13 5.77 -1.40 1.76
CA ILE A 13 5.29 -2.71 2.17
C ILE A 13 5.12 -2.72 3.68
N VAL A 14 3.92 -3.09 4.15
CA VAL A 14 3.60 -3.13 5.57
C VAL A 14 3.12 -4.52 5.95
N ASP A 15 3.89 -5.22 6.76
CA ASP A 15 3.58 -6.57 7.20
C ASP A 15 4.44 -6.85 8.41
N ASP A 16 3.88 -7.45 9.45
CA ASP A 16 4.65 -7.72 10.66
C ASP A 16 5.60 -8.90 10.53
N GLN A 17 5.50 -9.67 9.43
CA GLN A 17 6.34 -10.83 9.23
C GLN A 17 7.44 -10.52 8.21
N PRO A 18 8.72 -10.55 8.63
CA PRO A 18 9.81 -10.19 7.71
C PRO A 18 9.86 -11.04 6.45
N LEU A 19 9.56 -12.33 6.55
CA LEU A 19 9.59 -13.20 5.37
C LEU A 19 8.53 -12.82 4.35
N GLN A 20 7.36 -12.39 4.83
CA GLN A 20 6.31 -11.92 3.93
C GLN A 20 6.74 -10.63 3.23
N ARG A 21 7.34 -9.72 3.97
CA ARG A 21 7.85 -8.48 3.37
C ARG A 21 8.88 -8.78 2.30
N ASP A 22 9.79 -9.71 2.58
CA ASP A 22 10.81 -10.07 1.60
C ASP A 22 10.20 -10.68 0.36
N GLY A 23 9.17 -11.52 0.51
CA GLY A 23 8.48 -12.12 -0.62
C GLY A 23 7.83 -11.07 -1.51
N PHE A 24 7.09 -10.15 -0.92
CA PHE A 24 6.48 -9.07 -1.69
C PHE A 24 7.53 -8.21 -2.36
N ARG A 25 8.59 -7.91 -1.63
CA ARG A 25 9.66 -7.09 -2.18
C ARG A 25 10.28 -7.71 -3.42
N MET A 26 10.53 -9.02 -3.38
CA MET A 26 11.11 -9.70 -4.54
C MET A 26 10.20 -9.59 -5.76
N VAL A 27 8.91 -9.78 -5.57
CA VAL A 27 7.96 -9.66 -6.68
C VAL A 27 7.96 -8.25 -7.24
N LEU A 28 7.89 -7.25 -6.36
CA LEU A 28 7.80 -5.86 -6.80
C LEU A 28 9.09 -5.41 -7.47
N GLU A 29 10.23 -5.77 -6.91
CA GLU A 29 11.50 -5.33 -7.46
C GLU A 29 11.88 -6.03 -8.75
N SER A 30 11.17 -7.08 -9.13
CA SER A 30 11.37 -7.70 -10.42
C SER A 30 10.81 -6.86 -11.56
N GLN A 31 10.05 -5.80 -11.24
CA GLN A 31 9.38 -4.96 -12.23
C GLN A 31 10.06 -3.60 -12.31
N PRO A 32 10.49 -3.19 -13.52
CA PRO A 32 11.23 -1.92 -13.63
C PRO A 32 10.40 -0.68 -13.32
N ASP A 33 9.07 -0.78 -13.35
CA ASP A 33 8.21 0.38 -13.07
C ASP A 33 7.81 0.48 -11.60
N LEU A 34 8.30 -0.42 -10.74
CA LEU A 34 7.96 -0.39 -9.32
C LEU A 34 9.23 -0.22 -8.48
N GLU A 35 9.08 0.54 -7.41
CA GLU A 35 10.19 0.78 -6.50
C GLU A 35 9.69 0.61 -5.07
N VAL A 36 10.34 -0.25 -4.30
CA VAL A 36 10.00 -0.41 -2.88
C VAL A 36 10.77 0.66 -2.12
N ILE A 37 10.05 1.64 -1.59
CA ILE A 37 10.68 2.78 -0.92
C ILE A 37 10.85 2.56 0.57
N GLY A 38 10.29 1.49 1.10
CA GLY A 38 10.46 1.18 2.50
C GLY A 38 9.65 -0.01 2.91
N GLN A 39 9.88 -0.44 4.14
CA GLN A 39 9.13 -1.54 4.74
C GLN A 39 8.78 -1.15 6.16
N ALA A 40 7.62 -1.56 6.61
CA ALA A 40 7.17 -1.28 7.95
C ALA A 40 6.59 -2.56 8.57
N GLY A 41 6.77 -2.71 9.86
CA GLY A 41 6.27 -3.87 10.58
C GLY A 41 4.92 -3.66 11.23
N ASP A 42 4.44 -2.42 11.26
CA ASP A 42 3.12 -2.12 11.83
C ASP A 42 2.59 -0.81 11.27
N GLY A 43 1.34 -0.49 11.66
CA GLY A 43 0.66 0.68 11.14
C GLY A 43 1.28 2.01 11.57
N ALA A 44 1.84 2.06 12.76
CA ALA A 44 2.45 3.29 13.25
C ALA A 44 3.70 3.62 12.45
N GLN A 45 4.52 2.61 12.17
CA GLN A 45 5.69 2.79 11.32
C GLN A 45 5.29 3.20 9.91
N ALA A 46 4.22 2.59 9.39
CA ALA A 46 3.73 2.92 8.06
C ALA A 46 3.33 4.39 7.97
N LEU A 47 2.57 4.86 8.96
CA LEU A 47 2.14 6.26 8.98
C LEU A 47 3.34 7.20 9.05
N ALA A 48 4.33 6.86 9.88
CA ALA A 48 5.53 7.68 10.00
C ALA A 48 6.25 7.80 8.66
N ILE A 49 6.30 6.70 7.90
CA ILE A 49 6.98 6.70 6.62
C ILE A 49 6.21 7.52 5.58
N VAL A 50 4.89 7.35 5.49
CA VAL A 50 4.12 8.10 4.49
C VAL A 50 4.09 9.59 4.80
N ARG A 51 4.30 9.99 6.05
CA ARG A 51 4.36 11.40 6.41
C ARG A 51 5.61 12.09 5.91
N ARG A 52 6.67 11.34 5.60
CA ARG A 52 7.94 11.94 5.22
C ARG A 52 8.50 11.43 3.90
N THR A 53 7.84 10.47 3.27
CA THR A 53 8.33 9.86 2.04
C THR A 53 7.20 9.80 1.04
N LEU A 54 7.49 10.26 -0.17
CA LEU A 54 6.50 10.22 -1.24
C LEU A 54 6.17 8.78 -1.55
N THR A 55 4.93 8.37 -1.27
CA THR A 55 4.47 7.00 -1.43
C THR A 55 3.23 6.99 -2.31
N ASP A 56 3.29 6.24 -3.39
CA ASP A 56 2.13 6.13 -4.30
C ASP A 56 1.16 5.06 -3.81
N VAL A 57 1.67 3.93 -3.37
CA VAL A 57 0.83 2.79 -2.96
C VAL A 57 1.39 2.19 -1.68
N VAL A 58 0.48 1.88 -0.76
CA VAL A 58 0.81 1.14 0.46
C VAL A 58 0.24 -0.26 0.30
N LEU A 59 1.10 -1.27 0.31
CA LEU A 59 0.69 -2.67 0.29
C LEU A 59 0.74 -3.16 1.73
N MET A 60 -0.42 -3.48 2.31
CA MET A 60 -0.51 -3.68 3.74
C MET A 60 -1.32 -4.91 4.12
N ASP A 61 -0.76 -5.70 5.04
CA ASP A 61 -1.44 -6.84 5.62
C ASP A 61 -2.55 -6.35 6.55
N ILE A 62 -3.68 -7.04 6.54
CA ILE A 62 -4.76 -6.71 7.47
C ILE A 62 -4.42 -7.17 8.88
N ARG A 63 -3.85 -8.36 9.03
CA ARG A 63 -3.61 -8.93 10.36
C ARG A 63 -2.23 -8.58 10.87
N MET A 64 -2.19 -7.57 11.70
CA MET A 64 -0.97 -7.13 12.36
C MET A 64 -1.25 -6.91 13.84
N PRO A 65 -0.23 -7.03 14.69
CA PRO A 65 -0.42 -6.80 16.12
C PRO A 65 -0.80 -5.35 16.41
N ARG A 66 -1.50 -5.14 17.49
CA ARG A 66 -1.94 -3.85 18.02
C ARG A 66 -2.96 -3.16 17.14
N VAL A 67 -2.60 -2.78 15.93
CA VAL A 67 -3.49 -2.07 15.03
C VAL A 67 -3.54 -2.84 13.73
N ASN A 68 -4.72 -3.35 13.37
CA ASN A 68 -4.83 -4.10 12.14
C ASN A 68 -4.79 -3.15 10.93
N GLY A 69 -4.62 -3.76 9.75
CA GLY A 69 -4.45 -2.98 8.52
C GLY A 69 -5.63 -2.11 8.17
N LEU A 70 -6.84 -2.51 8.55
CA LEU A 70 -8.03 -1.68 8.27
C LEU A 70 -7.98 -0.38 9.06
N VAL A 71 -7.61 -0.45 10.33
CA VAL A 71 -7.49 0.75 11.16
C VAL A 71 -6.34 1.60 10.66
N ALA A 72 -5.21 0.97 10.33
CA ALA A 72 -4.06 1.70 9.81
C ALA A 72 -4.40 2.39 8.50
N ALA A 73 -5.14 1.73 7.61
CA ALA A 73 -5.55 2.31 6.34
C ALA A 73 -6.39 3.56 6.56
N LYS A 74 -7.33 3.49 7.50
CA LYS A 74 -8.16 4.65 7.81
C LYS A 74 -7.32 5.80 8.34
N ARG A 75 -6.38 5.52 9.21
CA ARG A 75 -5.50 6.54 9.76
C ARG A 75 -4.68 7.22 8.68
N ILE A 76 -4.13 6.44 7.75
CA ILE A 76 -3.35 7.00 6.66
C ILE A 76 -4.24 7.83 5.74
N SER A 77 -5.42 7.31 5.39
CA SER A 77 -6.33 7.99 4.47
C SER A 77 -6.87 9.30 5.01
N THR A 78 -6.93 9.43 6.33
CA THR A 78 -7.51 10.64 6.95
C THR A 78 -6.45 11.48 7.65
N ASP A 79 -5.19 11.18 7.50
CA ASP A 79 -4.14 11.89 8.20
C ASP A 79 -3.97 13.31 7.64
N ALA A 80 -4.11 14.30 8.52
CA ALA A 80 -4.05 15.69 8.10
C ALA A 80 -2.66 16.08 7.61
N GLN A 81 -1.62 15.49 8.19
CA GLN A 81 -0.25 15.82 7.79
C GLN A 81 0.05 15.28 6.39
N VAL A 82 -0.40 14.08 6.09
CA VAL A 82 -0.25 13.50 4.75
C VAL A 82 -1.01 14.34 3.74
N ALA A 83 -2.24 14.71 4.07
CA ALA A 83 -3.04 15.55 3.19
C ALA A 83 -2.41 16.91 2.95
N ALA A 84 -1.79 17.49 3.99
CA ALA A 84 -1.14 18.79 3.88
C ALA A 84 0.06 18.75 2.92
N LEU A 85 0.66 17.56 2.73
CA LEU A 85 1.74 17.41 1.78
C LEU A 85 1.25 17.25 0.34
N GLY A 86 -0.07 17.26 0.14
CA GLY A 86 -0.64 17.05 -1.18
C GLY A 86 -0.59 15.61 -1.64
N LEU A 87 -0.39 14.69 -0.70
CA LEU A 87 -0.26 13.27 -1.02
C LEU A 87 -1.54 12.53 -0.70
N ALA A 88 -1.81 11.49 -1.46
CA ALA A 88 -2.95 10.64 -1.24
C ALA A 88 -2.56 9.21 -1.59
N PRO A 89 -1.71 8.59 -0.77
CA PRO A 89 -1.26 7.23 -1.07
C PRO A 89 -2.45 6.29 -1.14
N ARG A 90 -2.48 5.46 -2.16
CA ARG A 90 -3.53 4.46 -2.31
C ARG A 90 -3.15 3.22 -1.54
N ILE A 91 -4.13 2.55 -1.00
CA ILE A 91 -3.88 1.40 -0.15
C ILE A 91 -4.45 0.15 -0.78
N VAL A 92 -3.61 -0.86 -0.89
CA VAL A 92 -4.00 -2.21 -1.31
C VAL A 92 -3.77 -3.11 -0.11
N LEU A 93 -4.85 -3.69 0.41
CA LEU A 93 -4.75 -4.60 1.55
C LEU A 93 -4.60 -6.03 1.07
N VAL A 94 -3.90 -6.83 1.87
CA VAL A 94 -3.81 -8.26 1.62
C VAL A 94 -4.25 -9.01 2.87
N THR A 95 -4.88 -10.14 2.67
CA THR A 95 -5.36 -10.97 3.77
C THR A 95 -5.20 -12.44 3.45
N ALA A 96 -4.94 -13.22 4.49
CA ALA A 96 -4.86 -14.68 4.36
C ALA A 96 -6.23 -15.33 4.53
N LEU A 97 -7.22 -14.60 5.06
CA LEU A 97 -8.51 -15.16 5.46
C LEU A 97 -9.66 -14.31 4.95
N ASP A 98 -10.79 -14.96 4.75
CA ASP A 98 -12.13 -14.37 4.60
C ASP A 98 -12.15 -12.97 3.99
N LEU A 99 -11.72 -12.89 2.75
CA LEU A 99 -11.68 -11.61 2.05
C LEU A 99 -13.03 -10.91 2.08
N ASP A 100 -14.12 -11.66 1.90
CA ASP A 100 -15.46 -11.07 1.83
C ASP A 100 -15.85 -10.38 3.11
N ASP A 101 -15.37 -10.88 4.26
CA ASP A 101 -15.70 -10.28 5.55
C ASP A 101 -15.09 -8.90 5.71
N HIS A 102 -14.04 -8.60 4.98
CA HIS A 102 -13.32 -7.34 5.12
C HIS A 102 -13.72 -6.29 4.09
N ILE A 103 -14.46 -6.67 3.05
CA ILE A 103 -14.77 -5.74 1.98
C ILE A 103 -15.49 -4.48 2.45
N PRO A 104 -16.56 -4.58 3.27
CA PRO A 104 -17.24 -3.35 3.69
C PRO A 104 -16.35 -2.43 4.51
N ALA A 105 -15.55 -3.00 5.42
CA ALA A 105 -14.65 -2.20 6.25
C ALA A 105 -13.54 -1.58 5.41
N ALA A 106 -13.04 -2.31 4.42
CA ALA A 106 -12.00 -1.80 3.54
C ALA A 106 -12.52 -0.59 2.73
N ALA A 107 -13.73 -0.70 2.22
CA ALA A 107 -14.33 0.41 1.50
C ALA A 107 -14.47 1.64 2.40
N ALA A 108 -14.93 1.42 3.63
CA ALA A 108 -15.09 2.51 4.60
C ALA A 108 -13.75 3.12 5.01
N ALA A 109 -12.67 2.36 4.94
CA ALA A 109 -11.34 2.84 5.28
C ALA A 109 -10.63 3.56 4.14
N GLY A 110 -11.26 3.65 2.97
CA GLY A 110 -10.66 4.33 1.83
C GLY A 110 -9.63 3.49 1.10
N VAL A 111 -9.76 2.18 1.14
CA VAL A 111 -8.84 1.25 0.51
C VAL A 111 -9.18 1.11 -0.96
N HIS A 112 -8.15 1.09 -1.80
CA HIS A 112 -8.35 0.94 -3.25
C HIS A 112 -8.73 -0.49 -3.62
N ASP A 113 -8.09 -1.47 -3.01
CA ASP A 113 -8.33 -2.87 -3.34
C ASP A 113 -7.94 -3.76 -2.17
N ILE A 114 -8.45 -4.97 -2.17
CA ILE A 114 -8.13 -5.97 -1.16
C ILE A 114 -7.96 -7.32 -1.85
N LEU A 115 -6.87 -8.00 -1.57
CA LEU A 115 -6.51 -9.25 -2.24
C LEU A 115 -6.18 -10.31 -1.20
N TYR A 116 -6.24 -11.58 -1.64
CA TYR A 116 -5.67 -12.65 -0.84
C TYR A 116 -4.15 -12.58 -0.90
N LYS A 117 -3.50 -12.96 0.19
CA LYS A 117 -2.04 -12.96 0.25
C LYS A 117 -1.40 -13.90 -0.76
N ASP A 118 -2.09 -14.97 -1.11
CA ASP A 118 -1.57 -15.94 -2.07
C ASP A 118 -2.05 -15.68 -3.49
N ALA A 119 -2.56 -14.49 -3.75
CA ALA A 119 -2.92 -14.12 -5.11
C ALA A 119 -1.71 -14.24 -6.02
N ALA A 120 -1.95 -14.56 -7.28
CA ALA A 120 -0.86 -14.67 -8.24
C ALA A 120 -0.09 -13.36 -8.34
N PRO A 121 1.22 -13.41 -8.57
CA PRO A 121 1.99 -12.17 -8.70
C PRO A 121 1.42 -11.19 -9.71
N GLU A 122 0.87 -11.68 -10.81
CA GLU A 122 0.25 -10.81 -11.82
C GLU A 122 -0.93 -10.04 -11.25
N THR A 123 -1.72 -10.70 -10.42
CA THR A 123 -2.89 -10.05 -9.80
C THR A 123 -2.44 -8.95 -8.85
N LEU A 124 -1.42 -9.21 -8.06
CA LEU A 124 -0.86 -8.23 -7.15
C LEU A 124 -0.31 -7.02 -7.89
N LEU A 125 0.48 -7.28 -8.93
CA LEU A 125 1.09 -6.20 -9.70
C LEU A 125 0.02 -5.36 -10.40
N GLU A 126 -1.01 -5.99 -10.90
CA GLU A 126 -2.09 -5.27 -11.56
C GLU A 126 -2.84 -4.37 -10.58
N ALA A 127 -3.09 -4.86 -9.37
CA ALA A 127 -3.77 -4.06 -8.35
C ALA A 127 -2.93 -2.84 -7.97
N ILE A 128 -1.62 -3.02 -7.83
CA ILE A 128 -0.73 -1.92 -7.48
C ILE A 128 -0.70 -0.88 -8.61
N ARG A 129 -0.60 -1.33 -9.85
CA ARG A 129 -0.59 -0.41 -10.98
C ARG A 129 -1.90 0.34 -11.13
N SER A 130 -3.01 -0.35 -10.88
CA SER A 130 -4.33 0.27 -10.92
C SER A 130 -4.46 1.33 -9.82
N ALA A 131 -3.98 1.02 -8.63
CA ALA A 131 -4.02 1.97 -7.53
C ALA A 131 -3.20 3.22 -7.84
N ALA A 132 -2.01 3.03 -8.38
CA ALA A 132 -1.14 4.14 -8.72
C ALA A 132 -1.73 5.00 -9.83
N ALA A 133 -2.36 4.37 -10.81
CA ALA A 133 -2.98 5.10 -11.92
C ALA A 133 -4.12 5.98 -11.44
N SER A 134 -4.93 5.47 -10.50
CA SER A 134 -6.03 6.25 -9.98
C SER A 134 -5.52 7.44 -9.15
N ASN A 135 -4.37 7.29 -8.50
CA ASN A 135 -3.78 8.36 -7.71
C ASN A 135 -3.15 9.42 -8.59
N GLY A 136 -2.54 9.01 -9.69
CA GLY A 136 -1.82 9.92 -10.55
C GLY A 136 -2.62 10.46 -11.71
N SER A 137 -3.86 10.13 -11.80
CA SER A 137 -4.62 10.55 -12.95
C SER A 137 -4.88 12.04 -12.87
N ASP A 138 -4.87 12.59 -13.94
CA ASP A 138 -5.13 13.99 -14.04
C ASP A 138 -5.65 14.37 -15.32
#